data_a00a1dc94db52dcf05b0e612b94577c3
#
_entry.id   a00a1dc94db52dcf05b0e612b94577c3
#
_cell.length_a   1.000
_cell.length_b   1.000
_cell.length_c   1.000
_cell.angle_alpha   90.00
_cell.angle_beta   90.00
_cell.angle_gamma   90.00
#
_symmetry.space_group_name_H-M   'P 1'
#
loop_
_entity.id
_entity.type
_entity.pdbx_description
1 polymer ?
#
loop_
_entity_poly.entity_id
_entity_poly.type
_entity_poly.pdbx_seq_one_letter_code
_entity_poly.pdbx_strand_id
1 'polypeptide(L)'
;MTELVLRSDKDGVATLTLNRPDALNALSPALFVELRAHVESIAGDVENVGCVVLRGAGRSFCAGNDLKSIQEGQEAPSPTYQADTVDMIEALPQPVIAEVRGHCYTGGLELALCCDLLMAS
;
A
#
# COMPACT_ATOMS: atom_id res chain seq x y z
N MET A 1 -7.35 0.16 -18.47
CA MET A 1 -6.47 0.84 -17.49
C MET A 1 -5.95 -0.17 -16.47
N THR A 2 -4.67 -0.10 -16.19
CA THR A 2 -4.06 -0.98 -15.20
C THR A 2 -4.32 -0.44 -13.79
N GLU A 3 -4.79 -1.29 -12.90
CA GLU A 3 -4.94 -0.94 -11.51
C GLU A 3 -3.56 -0.80 -10.85
N LEU A 4 -3.38 0.24 -10.04
CA LEU A 4 -2.12 0.52 -9.33
C LEU A 4 -2.03 -0.23 -8.01
N VAL A 5 -3.16 -0.64 -7.46
CA VAL A 5 -3.22 -1.53 -6.29
C VAL A 5 -4.24 -2.60 -6.58
N LEU A 6 -3.79 -3.85 -6.52
CA LEU A 6 -4.66 -5.01 -6.72
C LEU A 6 -5.15 -5.53 -5.38
N ARG A 7 -6.41 -5.97 -5.32
CA ARG A 7 -6.95 -6.61 -4.12
C ARG A 7 -7.41 -8.02 -4.46
N SER A 8 -7.06 -8.96 -3.62
CA SER A 8 -7.49 -10.36 -3.72
C SER A 8 -7.89 -10.85 -2.34
N ASP A 9 -9.09 -11.40 -2.21
CA ASP A 9 -9.61 -11.90 -0.94
C ASP A 9 -9.73 -13.41 -0.99
N LYS A 10 -9.20 -14.06 0.04
CA LYS A 10 -9.29 -15.51 0.18
C LYS A 10 -9.27 -15.90 1.66
N ASP A 11 -10.27 -16.69 2.07
CA ASP A 11 -10.35 -17.24 3.44
C ASP A 11 -10.20 -16.18 4.54
N GLY A 12 -10.80 -15.02 4.35
CA GLY A 12 -10.76 -13.92 5.31
C GLY A 12 -9.50 -13.08 5.27
N VAL A 13 -8.61 -13.32 4.30
CA VAL A 13 -7.38 -12.54 4.10
C VAL A 13 -7.54 -11.65 2.86
N ALA A 14 -7.42 -10.34 3.03
CA ALA A 14 -7.34 -9.39 1.93
C ALA A 14 -5.88 -9.11 1.61
N THR A 15 -5.45 -9.46 0.41
CA THR A 15 -4.09 -9.16 -0.06
C THR A 15 -4.13 -7.94 -0.95
N LEU A 16 -3.39 -6.91 -0.57
CA LEU A 16 -3.21 -5.69 -1.36
C LEU A 16 -1.83 -5.72 -1.99
N THR A 17 -1.78 -5.68 -3.31
CA THR A 17 -0.54 -5.74 -4.06
C THR A 17 -0.29 -4.40 -4.75
N LEU A 18 0.81 -3.74 -4.40
CA LEU A 18 1.27 -2.54 -5.11
C LEU A 18 1.69 -3.00 -6.50
N ASN A 19 1.07 -2.44 -7.55
CA ASN A 19 1.16 -2.97 -8.91
C ASN A 19 1.79 -1.99 -9.90
N ARG A 20 3.01 -1.54 -9.59
CA ARG A 20 3.86 -0.78 -10.51
C ARG A 20 5.25 -1.42 -10.59
N PRO A 21 5.35 -2.72 -10.97
CA PRO A 21 6.62 -3.44 -10.90
C PRO A 21 7.73 -2.83 -11.75
N ASP A 22 7.38 -2.20 -12.88
CA ASP A 22 8.36 -1.54 -13.76
C ASP A 22 8.97 -0.29 -13.13
N ALA A 23 8.29 0.30 -12.15
CA ALA A 23 8.78 1.45 -11.38
C ALA A 23 9.15 1.05 -9.95
N LEU A 24 9.41 -0.25 -9.69
CA LEU A 24 9.73 -0.80 -8.36
C LEU A 24 8.66 -0.42 -7.32
N ASN A 25 7.41 -0.33 -7.75
CA ASN A 25 6.24 0.03 -6.93
C ASN A 25 6.38 1.38 -6.24
N ALA A 26 7.04 2.33 -6.91
CA ALA A 26 7.18 3.69 -6.40
C ALA A 26 5.80 4.32 -6.16
N LEU A 27 5.69 5.08 -5.08
CA LEU A 27 4.45 5.65 -4.59
C LEU A 27 4.13 6.94 -5.34
N SER A 28 3.14 6.87 -6.24
CA SER A 28 2.59 8.06 -6.89
C SER A 28 1.34 8.52 -6.13
N PRO A 29 0.92 9.80 -6.30
CA PRO A 29 -0.35 10.25 -5.73
C PRO A 29 -1.54 9.37 -6.15
N ALA A 30 -1.58 8.95 -7.41
CA ALA A 30 -2.65 8.09 -7.92
C ALA A 30 -2.66 6.72 -7.24
N LEU A 31 -1.49 6.14 -6.94
CA LEU A 31 -1.41 4.87 -6.23
C LEU A 31 -2.00 5.01 -4.82
N PHE A 32 -1.69 6.11 -4.12
CA PHE A 32 -2.24 6.34 -2.78
C PHE A 32 -3.76 6.51 -2.77
N VAL A 33 -4.34 7.08 -3.82
CA VAL A 33 -5.79 7.17 -3.94
C VAL A 33 -6.41 5.77 -4.01
N GLU A 34 -5.85 4.88 -4.82
CA GLU A 34 -6.34 3.51 -4.90
C GLU A 34 -6.11 2.73 -3.62
N LEU A 35 -4.93 2.88 -3.02
CA LEU A 35 -4.60 2.20 -1.75
C LEU A 35 -5.59 2.61 -0.66
N ARG A 36 -5.85 3.91 -0.51
CA ARG A 36 -6.78 4.42 0.49
C ARG A 36 -8.19 3.89 0.28
N ALA A 37 -8.66 3.81 -0.96
CA ALA A 37 -9.99 3.28 -1.26
C ALA A 37 -10.13 1.83 -0.77
N HIS A 38 -9.11 1.00 -0.98
CA HIS A 38 -9.12 -0.37 -0.47
C HIS A 38 -9.07 -0.41 1.07
N VAL A 39 -8.24 0.42 1.68
CA VAL A 39 -8.14 0.48 3.14
C VAL A 39 -9.46 0.89 3.78
N GLU A 40 -10.14 1.89 3.22
CA GLU A 40 -11.46 2.32 3.70
C GLU A 40 -12.50 1.20 3.60
N SER A 41 -12.51 0.48 2.48
CA SER A 41 -13.41 -0.67 2.28
C SER A 41 -13.14 -1.78 3.29
N ILE A 42 -11.89 -2.10 3.55
CA ILE A 42 -11.48 -3.14 4.49
C ILE A 42 -11.84 -2.76 5.93
N ALA A 43 -11.62 -1.49 6.30
CA ALA A 43 -11.89 -1.01 7.65
C ALA A 43 -13.37 -1.21 8.05
N GLY A 44 -14.28 -1.12 7.09
CA GLY A 44 -15.70 -1.31 7.31
C GLY A 44 -16.19 -2.75 7.17
N ASP A 45 -15.30 -3.71 6.94
CA ASP A 45 -15.70 -5.09 6.60
C ASP A 45 -15.00 -6.13 7.48
N VAL A 46 -15.09 -5.95 8.80
CA VAL A 46 -14.46 -6.87 9.77
C VAL A 46 -15.10 -8.26 9.76
N GLU A 47 -16.31 -8.38 9.23
CA GLU A 47 -17.00 -9.68 9.15
C GLU A 47 -16.37 -10.60 8.09
N ASN A 48 -15.90 -10.04 6.99
CA ASN A 48 -15.36 -10.81 5.87
C ASN A 48 -13.83 -10.76 5.80
N VAL A 49 -13.21 -9.72 6.36
CA VAL A 49 -11.76 -9.55 6.34
C VAL A 49 -11.22 -9.57 7.77
N GLY A 50 -10.49 -10.63 8.10
CA GLY A 50 -9.86 -10.78 9.42
C GLY A 50 -8.38 -10.45 9.45
N CYS A 51 -7.75 -10.34 8.28
CA CYS A 51 -6.31 -10.03 8.18
C CYS A 51 -6.01 -9.40 6.83
N VAL A 52 -5.00 -8.53 6.79
CA VAL A 52 -4.56 -7.86 5.56
C VAL A 52 -3.09 -8.17 5.31
N VAL A 53 -2.77 -8.52 4.07
CA VAL A 53 -1.37 -8.65 3.63
C VAL A 53 -1.10 -7.54 2.63
N LEU A 54 -0.03 -6.78 2.86
CA LEU A 54 0.43 -5.74 1.95
C LEU A 54 1.74 -6.20 1.32
N ARG A 55 1.79 -6.21 0.00
CA ARG A 55 2.94 -6.70 -0.77
C ARG A 55 3.16 -5.88 -2.04
N GLY A 56 4.29 -6.10 -2.68
CA GLY A 56 4.60 -5.49 -3.98
C GLY A 56 4.64 -6.53 -5.09
N ALA A 57 4.13 -6.16 -6.27
CA ALA A 57 4.27 -6.98 -7.47
C ALA A 57 5.72 -6.98 -7.94
N GLY A 58 6.16 -8.09 -8.52
CA GLY A 58 7.52 -8.21 -9.05
C GLY A 58 8.56 -8.44 -7.96
N ARG A 59 9.75 -7.86 -8.17
CA ARG A 59 10.94 -8.14 -7.34
C ARG A 59 11.10 -7.26 -6.10
N SER A 60 10.29 -6.23 -5.94
CA SER A 60 10.45 -5.27 -4.85
C SER A 60 9.14 -4.99 -4.15
N PHE A 61 9.22 -4.64 -2.87
CA PHE A 61 8.08 -4.15 -2.11
C PHE A 61 7.72 -2.74 -2.59
N CYS A 62 8.59 -1.77 -2.34
CA CYS A 62 8.34 -0.38 -2.70
C CYS A 62 9.63 0.43 -2.61
N ALA A 63 9.98 1.15 -3.68
CA ALA A 63 11.21 1.95 -3.74
C ALA A 63 11.05 3.36 -3.14
N GLY A 64 9.86 3.72 -2.66
CA GLY A 64 9.60 5.03 -2.08
C GLY A 64 8.78 5.93 -3.00
N ASN A 65 8.79 7.23 -2.75
CA ASN A 65 7.98 8.19 -3.50
C ASN A 65 8.43 8.31 -4.96
N ASP A 66 7.45 8.43 -5.85
CA ASP A 66 7.70 8.60 -7.28
C ASP A 66 7.89 10.10 -7.61
N LEU A 67 9.14 10.55 -7.58
CA LEU A 67 9.48 11.94 -7.88
C LEU A 67 9.10 12.33 -9.31
N LYS A 68 9.16 11.37 -10.24
CA LYS A 68 8.81 11.62 -11.64
C LYS A 68 7.34 11.99 -11.79
N SER A 69 6.45 11.28 -11.13
CA SER A 69 5.01 11.59 -11.14
C SER A 69 4.74 12.98 -10.59
N ILE A 70 5.43 13.37 -9.52
CA ILE A 70 5.29 14.68 -8.91
C ILE A 70 5.80 15.76 -9.86
N GLN A 71 6.94 15.55 -10.51
CA GLN A 71 7.50 16.48 -11.51
C GLN A 71 6.59 16.62 -12.73
N GLU A 72 5.85 15.58 -13.09
CA GLU A 72 4.89 15.59 -14.19
C GLU A 72 3.55 16.23 -13.81
N GLY A 73 3.42 16.79 -12.60
CA GLY A 73 2.26 17.54 -12.16
C GLY A 73 1.17 16.74 -11.45
N GLN A 74 1.44 15.46 -11.11
CA GLN A 74 0.50 14.72 -10.28
C GLN A 74 0.46 15.33 -8.88
N GLU A 75 -0.76 15.53 -8.38
CA GLU A 75 -0.98 16.07 -7.04
C GLU A 75 -1.88 15.14 -6.25
N ALA A 76 -1.57 15.02 -4.95
CA ALA A 76 -2.46 14.32 -4.02
C ALA A 76 -3.68 15.20 -3.72
N PRO A 77 -4.81 14.59 -3.31
CA PRO A 77 -6.02 15.34 -2.93
C PRO A 77 -5.79 16.33 -1.78
N SER A 78 -4.79 16.11 -0.94
CA SER A 78 -4.39 17.02 0.13
C SER A 78 -2.90 16.92 0.40
N PRO A 79 -2.28 17.94 1.05
CA PRO A 79 -0.85 17.90 1.38
C PRO A 79 -0.46 16.77 2.34
N THR A 80 -1.40 16.27 3.15
CA THR A 80 -1.16 15.23 4.14
C THR A 80 -1.73 13.87 3.73
N TYR A 81 -2.15 13.72 2.47
CA TYR A 81 -2.86 12.54 2.01
C TYR A 81 -2.08 11.24 2.23
N GLN A 82 -0.79 11.24 1.93
CA GLN A 82 0.07 10.08 2.14
C GLN A 82 0.18 9.72 3.62
N ALA A 83 0.48 10.70 4.47
CA ALA A 83 0.59 10.50 5.91
C ALA A 83 -0.74 10.01 6.51
N ASP A 84 -1.85 10.61 6.10
CA ASP A 84 -3.18 10.22 6.57
C ASP A 84 -3.52 8.78 6.15
N THR A 85 -3.12 8.38 4.95
CA THR A 85 -3.35 7.01 4.47
C THR A 85 -2.53 6.00 5.27
N VAL A 86 -1.28 6.31 5.58
CA VAL A 86 -0.42 5.47 6.44
C VAL A 86 -1.06 5.34 7.83
N ASP A 87 -1.55 6.44 8.40
CA ASP A 87 -2.24 6.42 9.69
C ASP A 87 -3.50 5.55 9.66
N MET A 88 -4.24 5.57 8.55
CA MET A 88 -5.42 4.71 8.37
C MET A 88 -5.05 3.23 8.37
N ILE A 89 -3.95 2.86 7.73
CA ILE A 89 -3.47 1.48 7.72
C ILE A 89 -3.10 1.04 9.14
N GLU A 90 -2.38 1.89 9.86
CA GLU A 90 -1.99 1.62 11.25
C GLU A 90 -3.21 1.48 12.17
N ALA A 91 -4.27 2.23 11.87
CA ALA A 91 -5.50 2.23 12.67
C ALA A 91 -6.51 1.13 12.26
N LEU A 92 -6.21 0.31 11.24
CA LEU A 92 -7.11 -0.77 10.84
C LEU A 92 -7.39 -1.70 12.02
N PRO A 93 -8.67 -2.13 12.21
CA PRO A 93 -9.01 -3.10 13.26
C PRO A 93 -8.40 -4.48 12.98
N GLN A 94 -8.20 -4.83 11.70
CA GLN A 94 -7.58 -6.08 11.33
C GLN A 94 -6.06 -5.99 11.43
N PRO A 95 -5.36 -7.07 11.83
CA PRO A 95 -3.90 -7.08 11.74
C PRO A 95 -3.43 -6.98 10.29
N VAL A 96 -2.34 -6.25 10.09
CA VAL A 96 -1.74 -6.03 8.77
C VAL A 96 -0.32 -6.60 8.76
N ILE A 97 -0.04 -7.43 7.77
CA ILE A 97 1.27 -8.04 7.58
C ILE A 97 1.89 -7.45 6.31
N ALA A 98 3.09 -6.88 6.43
CA ALA A 98 3.88 -6.45 5.28
C ALA A 98 4.77 -7.61 4.81
N GLU A 99 4.63 -8.00 3.55
CA GLU A 99 5.50 -8.98 2.91
C GLU A 99 6.56 -8.23 2.09
N VAL A 100 7.78 -8.13 2.63
CA VAL A 100 8.83 -7.29 2.08
C VAL A 100 9.88 -8.12 1.34
N ARG A 101 10.12 -7.77 0.08
CA ARG A 101 11.18 -8.33 -0.77
C ARG A 101 11.86 -7.20 -1.52
N GLY A 102 13.16 -7.30 -1.74
CA GLY A 102 13.91 -6.32 -2.53
C GLY A 102 13.84 -4.91 -1.95
N HIS A 103 13.64 -3.91 -2.82
CA HIS A 103 13.67 -2.51 -2.42
C HIS A 103 12.54 -2.17 -1.45
N CYS A 104 12.91 -1.50 -0.36
CA CYS A 104 11.99 -1.02 0.66
C CYS A 104 12.60 0.24 1.28
N TYR A 105 12.44 1.39 0.61
CA TYR A 105 13.11 2.63 0.95
C TYR A 105 12.12 3.75 1.28
N THR A 106 12.53 4.66 2.13
CA THR A 106 11.83 5.93 2.48
C THR A 106 10.32 5.72 2.68
N GLY A 107 9.48 6.24 1.79
CA GLY A 107 8.02 6.04 1.87
C GLY A 107 7.59 4.58 1.86
N GLY A 108 8.32 3.71 1.13
CA GLY A 108 8.10 2.27 1.15
C GLY A 108 8.41 1.64 2.49
N LEU A 109 9.46 2.10 3.16
CA LEU A 109 9.80 1.65 4.51
C LEU A 109 8.76 2.15 5.52
N GLU A 110 8.31 3.39 5.41
CA GLU A 110 7.24 3.93 6.25
C GLU A 110 5.97 3.09 6.12
N LEU A 111 5.62 2.71 4.89
CA LEU A 111 4.47 1.87 4.61
C LEU A 111 4.61 0.47 5.25
N ALA A 112 5.79 -0.12 5.18
CA ALA A 112 6.06 -1.42 5.82
C ALA A 112 5.99 -1.32 7.35
N LEU A 113 6.56 -0.25 7.92
CA LEU A 113 6.63 -0.07 9.37
C LEU A 113 5.29 0.28 10.01
N CYS A 114 4.31 0.78 9.25
CA CYS A 114 2.98 1.03 9.80
C CYS A 114 2.16 -0.26 9.97
N CYS A 115 2.63 -1.37 9.43
CA CYS A 115 1.99 -2.66 9.58
C CYS A 115 2.30 -3.29 10.93
N ASP A 116 1.45 -4.21 11.38
CA ASP A 116 1.60 -4.86 12.70
C ASP A 116 2.73 -5.88 12.72
N LEU A 117 2.92 -6.59 11.60
CA LEU A 117 3.97 -7.59 11.44
C LEU A 117 4.69 -7.35 10.12
N LEU A 118 5.96 -7.66 10.09
CA LEU A 118 6.79 -7.52 8.90
C LEU A 118 7.50 -8.84 8.62
N MET A 119 7.28 -9.39 7.43
CA MET A 119 7.97 -10.58 6.93
C MET A 119 8.91 -10.14 5.81
N ALA A 120 10.20 -10.44 5.96
CA ALA A 120 11.22 -10.08 4.99
C ALA A 120 11.99 -11.31 4.53
N SER A 121 12.35 -11.30 3.26
CA SER A 121 13.18 -12.35 2.67
C SER A 121 14.52 -11.82 2.20
#